data_dfd76f48beed5fc47e4d306ac84f9507
#
_entry.id   dfd76f48beed5fc47e4d306ac84f9507
#
_cell.length_a   1.000
_cell.length_b   1.000
_cell.length_c   1.000
_cell.angle_alpha   90.00
_cell.angle_beta   90.00
_cell.angle_gamma   90.00
#
_symmetry.space_group_name_H-M   'P 1'
#
loop_
_entity.id
_entity.type
_entity.pdbx_description
1 polymer ?
#
loop_
_entity_poly.entity_id
_entity_poly.type
_entity_poly.pdbx_seq_one_letter_code
_entity_poly.pdbx_strand_id
1 'polypeptide(L)'
;MGGANNIGTRAVRLTIPAKPEYITLCRLALTGLSRLRPLPDETLADLKLALTEACSNSVRHAYADREGSVEILYELHEDRLVIEVVDEGEGFEAREPEQEADELSEGGLGIAIIRAIADEFEVGERSGGTGSRLRFVKVLPT
;
A
#
# COMPACT_ATOMS: atom_id res chain seq x y z
N MET A 1 11.95 4.66 -29.76
CA MET A 1 11.49 4.80 -29.29
C MET A 1 10.80 4.76 -28.20
N GLY A 2 10.12 4.30 -28.15
CA GLY A 2 9.21 4.23 -27.06
C GLY A 2 9.77 4.29 -25.68
N GLY A 3 10.92 3.79 -25.51
CA GLY A 3 11.55 3.80 -24.20
C GLY A 3 11.72 5.18 -23.60
N ALA A 4 11.93 6.14 -24.44
CA ALA A 4 12.14 7.50 -23.96
C ALA A 4 10.92 8.05 -23.24
N ASN A 5 9.74 7.57 -23.58
CA ASN A 5 8.51 8.08 -23.00
C ASN A 5 8.32 7.68 -21.55
N ASN A 6 9.10 6.72 -21.08
CA ASN A 6 8.94 6.18 -19.75
C ASN A 6 10.07 6.52 -18.82
N ILE A 7 10.83 7.53 -19.18
CA ILE A 7 12.00 7.89 -18.39
C ILE A 7 11.63 8.17 -16.95
N GLY A 8 10.54 8.86 -16.71
CA GLY A 8 10.15 9.25 -15.37
C GLY A 8 9.24 8.28 -14.63
N THR A 9 8.82 7.19 -15.27
CA THR A 9 7.82 6.33 -14.65
C THR A 9 8.21 4.87 -14.73
N ARG A 10 8.17 4.19 -13.59
CA ARG A 10 8.40 2.76 -13.51
C ARG A 10 7.30 2.15 -12.64
N ALA A 11 6.70 1.08 -13.13
CA ALA A 11 5.62 0.43 -12.41
C ALA A 11 6.00 -1.00 -12.09
N VAL A 12 5.70 -1.40 -10.87
CA VAL A 12 5.94 -2.77 -10.40
C VAL A 12 4.65 -3.25 -9.75
N ARG A 13 4.30 -4.49 -10.04
CA ARG A 13 3.14 -5.13 -9.44
C ARG A 13 3.60 -6.37 -8.71
N LEU A 14 3.16 -6.52 -7.47
CA LEU A 14 3.51 -7.67 -6.64
C LEU A 14 2.23 -8.24 -6.08
N THR A 15 2.04 -9.55 -6.21
CA THR A 15 0.90 -10.23 -5.62
C THR A 15 1.41 -11.21 -4.58
N ILE A 16 0.89 -11.11 -3.38
CA ILE A 16 1.32 -11.97 -2.27
C ILE A 16 0.12 -12.70 -1.69
N PRO A 17 0.34 -13.88 -1.10
CA PRO A 17 -0.69 -14.48 -0.26
C PRO A 17 -1.03 -13.52 0.88
N ALA A 18 -2.28 -13.51 1.29
CA ALA A 18 -2.73 -12.60 2.36
C ALA A 18 -2.31 -13.13 3.73
N LYS A 19 -1.00 -13.18 3.94
CA LYS A 19 -0.40 -13.68 5.19
C LYS A 19 0.69 -12.73 5.64
N PRO A 20 0.78 -12.45 6.94
CA PRO A 20 1.72 -11.44 7.45
C PRO A 20 3.18 -11.68 7.07
N GLU A 21 3.60 -12.94 6.97
CA GLU A 21 4.99 -13.24 6.68
C GLU A 21 5.42 -12.80 5.29
N TYR A 22 4.48 -12.56 4.38
CA TYR A 22 4.81 -12.12 3.02
C TYR A 22 4.96 -10.60 2.91
N ILE A 23 4.60 -9.86 3.93
CA ILE A 23 4.71 -8.40 3.90
C ILE A 23 6.17 -7.96 3.74
N THR A 24 7.11 -8.76 4.23
CA THR A 24 8.53 -8.48 4.05
C THR A 24 8.90 -8.32 2.58
N LEU A 25 8.28 -9.11 1.70
CA LEU A 25 8.57 -9.02 0.27
C LEU A 25 8.16 -7.65 -0.29
N CYS A 26 7.06 -7.11 0.23
CA CYS A 26 6.59 -5.80 -0.22
C CYS A 26 7.60 -4.71 0.15
N ARG A 27 8.20 -4.82 1.33
CA ARG A 27 9.20 -3.87 1.78
C ARG A 27 10.51 -4.02 1.00
N LEU A 28 10.87 -5.25 0.66
CA LEU A 28 12.07 -5.48 -0.15
C LEU A 28 11.91 -4.91 -1.55
N ALA A 29 10.70 -4.99 -2.12
CA ALA A 29 10.44 -4.38 -3.41
C ALA A 29 10.65 -2.88 -3.35
N LEU A 30 10.23 -2.25 -2.25
CA LEU A 30 10.41 -0.82 -2.07
C LEU A 30 11.90 -0.47 -1.97
N THR A 31 12.68 -1.28 -1.26
CA THR A 31 14.12 -1.10 -1.19
C THR A 31 14.75 -1.19 -2.59
N GLY A 32 14.28 -2.15 -3.39
CA GLY A 32 14.75 -2.29 -4.76
C GLY A 32 14.47 -1.07 -5.60
N LEU A 33 13.29 -0.50 -5.45
CA LEU A 33 12.92 0.71 -6.18
C LEU A 33 13.81 1.89 -5.78
N SER A 34 14.22 1.96 -4.51
CA SER A 34 15.07 3.04 -4.06
C SER A 34 16.46 2.99 -4.68
N ARG A 35 16.84 1.87 -5.27
CA ARG A 35 18.09 1.78 -6.00
C ARG A 35 17.99 2.36 -7.41
N LEU A 36 16.77 2.36 -7.94
CA LEU A 36 16.51 2.95 -9.26
C LEU A 36 16.39 4.47 -9.17
N ARG A 37 15.85 4.93 -8.08
CA ARG A 37 15.71 6.36 -7.81
C ARG A 37 16.05 6.52 -6.32
N PRO A 38 17.28 6.94 -6.00
CA PRO A 38 17.71 7.03 -4.60
C PRO A 38 16.81 7.92 -3.77
N LEU A 39 16.53 7.49 -2.57
CA LEU A 39 15.70 8.21 -1.61
C LEU A 39 16.50 8.44 -0.33
N PRO A 40 16.25 9.56 0.36
CA PRO A 40 16.84 9.72 1.69
C PRO A 40 16.41 8.57 2.60
N ASP A 41 17.29 8.19 3.50
CA ASP A 41 17.00 7.06 4.41
C ASP A 41 15.70 7.28 5.19
N GLU A 42 15.46 8.49 5.62
CA GLU A 42 14.24 8.81 6.37
C GLU A 42 13.00 8.61 5.52
N THR A 43 13.05 9.06 4.28
CA THR A 43 11.92 8.90 3.35
C THR A 43 11.64 7.43 3.11
N LEU A 44 12.69 6.65 2.88
CA LEU A 44 12.54 5.22 2.64
C LEU A 44 11.96 4.52 3.87
N ALA A 45 12.44 4.88 5.06
CA ALA A 45 11.91 4.30 6.30
C ALA A 45 10.44 4.62 6.49
N ASP A 46 10.05 5.87 6.23
CA ASP A 46 8.66 6.28 6.33
C ASP A 46 7.79 5.51 5.34
N LEU A 47 8.25 5.37 4.10
CA LEU A 47 7.51 4.63 3.09
C LEU A 47 7.34 3.16 3.47
N LYS A 48 8.39 2.56 4.02
CA LYS A 48 8.31 1.16 4.47
C LYS A 48 7.28 1.01 5.59
N LEU A 49 7.25 1.97 6.49
CA LEU A 49 6.28 1.94 7.59
C LEU A 49 4.85 2.07 7.05
N ALA A 50 4.61 3.05 6.19
CA ALA A 50 3.28 3.24 5.61
C ALA A 50 2.84 2.01 4.82
N LEU A 51 3.74 1.45 4.02
CA LEU A 51 3.44 0.26 3.24
C LEU A 51 3.11 -0.93 4.13
N THR A 52 3.87 -1.12 5.21
CA THR A 52 3.64 -2.21 6.14
C THR A 52 2.25 -2.08 6.76
N GLU A 53 1.86 -0.88 7.16
CA GLU A 53 0.55 -0.66 7.74
C GLU A 53 -0.57 -0.93 6.74
N ALA A 54 -0.39 -0.48 5.50
CA ALA A 54 -1.39 -0.70 4.46
C ALA A 54 -1.56 -2.19 4.17
N CYS A 55 -0.46 -2.92 4.04
CA CYS A 55 -0.51 -4.36 3.76
C CYS A 55 -1.08 -5.13 4.94
N SER A 56 -0.68 -4.76 6.16
CA SER A 56 -1.21 -5.42 7.36
C SER A 56 -2.71 -5.23 7.48
N ASN A 57 -3.17 -4.04 7.14
CA ASN A 57 -4.59 -3.74 7.16
C ASN A 57 -5.36 -4.65 6.19
N SER A 58 -4.86 -4.79 4.95
CA SER A 58 -5.50 -5.66 3.98
C SER A 58 -5.46 -7.13 4.39
N VAL A 59 -4.33 -7.59 4.88
CA VAL A 59 -4.18 -8.99 5.31
C VAL A 59 -5.15 -9.29 6.46
N ARG A 60 -5.25 -8.38 7.43
CA ARG A 60 -6.06 -8.61 8.61
C ARG A 60 -7.54 -8.54 8.33
N HIS A 61 -7.98 -7.61 7.50
CA HIS A 61 -9.40 -7.33 7.33
C HIS A 61 -10.04 -7.93 6.09
N ALA A 62 -9.27 -8.20 5.06
CA ALA A 62 -9.85 -8.68 3.82
C ALA A 62 -10.21 -10.17 3.87
N TYR A 63 -9.40 -10.95 4.54
CA TYR A 63 -9.50 -12.41 4.49
C TYR A 63 -9.44 -13.03 5.88
N ALA A 64 -10.25 -12.52 6.80
CA ALA A 64 -10.21 -12.96 8.18
C ALA A 64 -10.35 -14.48 8.34
N ASP A 65 -11.22 -15.10 7.55
CA ASP A 65 -11.54 -16.51 7.69
C ASP A 65 -11.26 -17.33 6.45
N ARG A 66 -10.47 -16.82 5.52
CA ARG A 66 -10.21 -17.56 4.28
C ARG A 66 -8.90 -17.12 3.67
N GLU A 67 -8.42 -17.93 2.75
CA GLU A 67 -7.21 -17.60 2.02
C GLU A 67 -7.54 -16.63 0.89
N GLY A 68 -6.55 -15.86 0.51
CA GLY A 68 -6.70 -14.92 -0.58
C GLY A 68 -5.36 -14.28 -0.87
N SER A 69 -5.38 -13.28 -1.71
CA SER A 69 -4.17 -12.58 -2.09
C SER A 69 -4.36 -11.08 -2.01
N VAL A 70 -3.24 -10.38 -1.90
CA VAL A 70 -3.20 -8.93 -1.88
C VAL A 70 -2.26 -8.49 -2.99
N GLU A 71 -2.69 -7.51 -3.77
CA GLU A 71 -1.89 -6.97 -4.85
C GLU A 71 -1.36 -5.61 -4.45
N ILE A 72 -0.07 -5.40 -4.65
CA ILE A 72 0.55 -4.13 -4.36
C ILE A 72 1.09 -3.55 -5.66
N LEU A 73 0.73 -2.31 -5.94
CA LEU A 73 1.18 -1.60 -7.12
C LEU A 73 2.09 -0.47 -6.69
N TYR A 74 3.23 -0.36 -7.35
CA TYR A 74 4.19 0.70 -7.08
C TYR A 74 4.37 1.48 -8.39
N GLU A 75 4.14 2.78 -8.36
CA GLU A 75 4.43 3.63 -9.52
C GLU A 75 5.46 4.66 -9.10
N LEU A 76 6.65 4.49 -9.59
CA LEU A 76 7.75 5.38 -9.29
C LEU A 76 7.89 6.42 -10.39
N HIS A 77 7.63 7.68 -10.05
CA HIS A 77 7.83 8.82 -10.92
C HIS A 77 9.04 9.59 -10.41
N GLU A 78 9.48 10.54 -11.19
CA GLU A 78 10.62 11.34 -10.77
C GLU A 78 10.34 12.17 -9.52
N ASP A 79 9.12 12.67 -9.41
CA ASP A 79 8.73 13.57 -8.31
C ASP A 79 7.87 12.92 -7.24
N ARG A 80 7.45 11.69 -7.41
CA ARG A 80 6.58 11.05 -6.42
C ARG A 80 6.56 9.55 -6.57
N LEU A 81 6.13 8.90 -5.51
CA LEU A 81 5.88 7.45 -5.52
C LEU A 81 4.42 7.23 -5.15
N VAL A 82 3.73 6.45 -5.95
CA VAL A 82 2.35 6.05 -5.70
C VAL A 82 2.34 4.59 -5.30
N ILE A 83 1.68 4.28 -4.20
CA ILE A 83 1.52 2.89 -3.75
C ILE A 83 0.04 2.60 -3.61
N GLU A 84 -0.37 1.46 -4.13
CA GLU A 84 -1.76 1.05 -4.06
C GLU A 84 -1.81 -0.39 -3.58
N VAL A 85 -2.66 -0.65 -2.58
CA VAL A 85 -2.84 -1.98 -2.02
C VAL A 85 -4.28 -2.38 -2.28
N VAL A 86 -4.47 -3.48 -2.98
CA VAL A 86 -5.79 -3.92 -3.43
C VAL A 86 -6.03 -5.34 -2.96
N ASP A 87 -7.22 -5.59 -2.43
CA ASP A 87 -7.62 -6.94 -2.05
C ASP A 87 -9.02 -7.24 -2.57
N GLU A 88 -9.41 -8.51 -2.50
CA GLU A 88 -10.71 -8.96 -2.96
C GLU A 88 -11.60 -9.37 -1.79
N GLY A 89 -11.30 -8.88 -0.60
CA GLY A 89 -12.06 -9.22 0.58
C GLY A 89 -13.43 -8.54 0.62
N GLU A 90 -13.92 -8.28 1.83
CA GLU A 90 -15.27 -7.76 2.00
C GLU A 90 -15.40 -6.27 1.69
N GLY A 91 -14.30 -5.54 1.68
CA GLY A 91 -14.34 -4.11 1.48
C GLY A 91 -14.67 -3.36 2.75
N PHE A 92 -14.57 -2.05 2.69
CA PHE A 92 -14.76 -1.22 3.88
C PHE A 92 -16.21 -1.11 4.30
N GLU A 93 -17.12 -1.13 3.35
CA GLU A 93 -18.54 -0.95 3.66
C GLU A 93 -19.15 -2.14 4.37
N ALA A 94 -18.53 -3.31 4.27
CA ALA A 94 -19.04 -4.51 4.93
C ALA A 94 -18.65 -4.58 6.39
N ARG A 95 -17.85 -3.64 6.88
CA ARG A 95 -17.38 -3.66 8.26
C ARG A 95 -18.45 -3.18 9.22
N GLU A 96 -18.53 -3.87 10.35
CA GLU A 96 -19.46 -3.47 11.41
C GLU A 96 -18.88 -2.27 12.18
N PRO A 97 -19.75 -1.43 12.76
CA PRO A 97 -19.25 -0.31 13.55
C PRO A 97 -18.33 -0.72 14.69
N GLU A 98 -18.56 -1.88 15.29
CA GLU A 98 -17.69 -2.38 16.35
C GLU A 98 -16.29 -2.66 15.81
N GLN A 99 -16.21 -3.15 14.59
CA GLN A 99 -14.93 -3.42 13.98
C GLN A 99 -14.15 -2.13 13.71
N GLU A 100 -14.87 -1.08 13.37
CA GLU A 100 -14.23 0.22 13.18
C GLU A 100 -13.66 0.74 14.49
N ALA A 101 -14.40 0.56 15.57
CA ALA A 101 -13.95 0.98 16.89
C ALA A 101 -12.72 0.19 17.30
N ASP A 102 -12.69 -1.10 17.01
CA ASP A 102 -11.53 -1.94 17.29
C ASP A 102 -10.33 -1.50 16.46
N GLU A 103 -10.58 -1.08 15.23
CA GLU A 103 -9.50 -0.61 14.37
C GLU A 103 -8.90 0.69 14.86
N LEU A 104 -9.66 1.52 15.53
CA LEU A 104 -9.10 2.72 16.12
C LEU A 104 -8.07 2.40 17.19
N SER A 105 -8.26 1.28 17.90
CA SER A 105 -7.31 0.88 18.92
C SER A 105 -6.19 -0.01 18.36
N GLU A 106 -6.42 -0.69 17.24
CA GLU A 106 -5.45 -1.62 16.67
C GLU A 106 -5.10 -1.31 15.22
N GLY A 107 -6.10 -1.21 14.36
CA GLY A 107 -5.89 -0.98 12.93
C GLY A 107 -6.04 0.46 12.53
N GLY A 108 -6.85 1.23 13.27
CA GLY A 108 -7.04 2.64 12.99
C GLY A 108 -5.77 3.45 13.19
N LEU A 109 -4.92 2.99 14.10
CA LEU A 109 -3.64 3.63 14.31
C LEU A 109 -2.76 3.48 13.06
N GLY A 110 -2.82 2.33 12.40
CA GLY A 110 -2.09 2.12 11.16
C GLY A 110 -2.51 3.08 10.07
N ILE A 111 -3.82 3.30 9.93
CA ILE A 111 -4.33 4.26 8.95
C ILE A 111 -3.84 5.68 9.28
N ALA A 112 -3.85 6.02 10.56
CA ALA A 112 -3.36 7.33 10.99
C ALA A 112 -1.87 7.51 10.66
N ILE A 113 -1.08 6.45 10.78
CA ILE A 113 0.33 6.48 10.42
C ILE A 113 0.50 6.75 8.93
N ILE A 114 -0.28 6.05 8.10
CA ILE A 114 -0.22 6.25 6.65
C ILE A 114 -0.56 7.70 6.31
N ARG A 115 -1.61 8.23 6.90
CA ARG A 115 -2.02 9.62 6.64
C ARG A 115 -0.95 10.63 7.07
N ALA A 116 -0.24 10.33 8.14
CA ALA A 116 0.80 11.23 8.63
C ALA A 116 2.00 11.26 7.67
N ILE A 117 2.26 10.16 7.00
CA ILE A 117 3.41 10.05 6.11
C ILE A 117 3.08 10.51 4.69
N ALA A 118 1.90 10.17 4.21
CA ALA A 118 1.53 10.40 2.81
C ALA A 118 1.13 11.86 2.55
N ASP A 119 1.40 12.30 1.35
CA ASP A 119 0.97 13.62 0.90
C ASP A 119 -0.46 13.56 0.35
N GLU A 120 -0.87 12.39 -0.17
CA GLU A 120 -2.24 12.14 -0.59
C GLU A 120 -2.61 10.74 -0.14
N PHE A 121 -3.87 10.56 0.22
CA PHE A 121 -4.34 9.27 0.72
C PHE A 121 -5.82 9.10 0.38
N GLU A 122 -6.16 7.94 -0.14
CA GLU A 122 -7.57 7.62 -0.35
C GLU A 122 -7.83 6.14 -0.14
N VAL A 123 -9.02 5.84 0.32
CA VAL A 123 -9.48 4.49 0.59
C VAL A 123 -10.83 4.34 -0.10
N GLY A 124 -11.05 3.20 -0.72
CA GLY A 124 -12.31 2.97 -1.39
C GLY A 124 -12.49 1.51 -1.73
N GLU A 125 -13.46 1.26 -2.60
CA GLU A 125 -13.73 -0.09 -3.04
C GLU A 125 -12.88 -0.42 -4.26
N ARG A 126 -12.58 -1.70 -4.39
CA ARG A 126 -11.88 -2.19 -5.55
C ARG A 126 -12.76 -2.01 -6.78
N SER A 127 -12.16 -1.54 -7.84
CA SER A 127 -12.86 -1.29 -9.09
C SER A 127 -13.40 -2.62 -9.65
N GLY A 128 -14.68 -2.64 -9.95
CA GLY A 128 -15.30 -3.77 -10.64
C GLY A 128 -15.59 -4.99 -9.81
N GLY A 129 -15.60 -4.87 -8.48
CA GLY A 129 -15.88 -6.03 -7.65
C GLY A 129 -15.91 -5.74 -6.19
N THR A 130 -15.96 -6.81 -5.41
CA THR A 130 -15.85 -6.68 -3.96
C THR A 130 -14.39 -6.54 -3.59
N GLY A 131 -14.13 -5.95 -2.42
CA GLY A 131 -12.79 -5.77 -1.96
C GLY A 131 -12.52 -4.32 -1.67
N SER A 132 -11.28 -4.02 -1.33
CA SER A 132 -10.90 -2.67 -0.98
C SER A 132 -9.64 -2.26 -1.71
N ARG A 133 -9.46 -0.95 -1.79
CA ARG A 133 -8.32 -0.33 -2.44
C ARG A 133 -7.85 0.83 -1.56
N LEU A 134 -6.59 0.79 -1.21
CA LEU A 134 -5.98 1.85 -0.44
C LEU A 134 -4.84 2.41 -1.29
N ARG A 135 -4.84 3.71 -1.51
CA ARG A 135 -3.83 4.36 -2.34
C ARG A 135 -3.23 5.51 -1.58
N PHE A 136 -1.93 5.62 -1.61
CA PHE A 136 -1.28 6.80 -1.06
C PHE A 136 -0.12 7.25 -1.94
N VAL A 137 0.17 8.52 -1.86
CA VAL A 137 1.20 9.16 -2.66
C VAL A 137 2.18 9.87 -1.73
N LYS A 138 3.46 9.70 -2.01
CA LYS A 138 4.50 10.43 -1.31
C LYS A 138 5.30 11.23 -2.32
N VAL A 139 5.32 12.54 -2.14
CA VAL A 139 6.14 13.42 -2.98
C VAL A 139 7.59 13.20 -2.58
N LEU A 140 8.44 13.06 -3.56
CA LEU A 140 9.84 12.73 -3.34
C LEU A 140 10.69 14.00 -3.44
N PRO A 141 11.72 14.10 -2.59
CA PRO A 141 12.61 15.25 -2.67
C PRO A 141 13.41 15.22 -3.98
N THR A 142 13.74 16.41 -4.47
CA THR A 142 14.49 16.54 -5.72
C THR A 142 15.98 16.34 -5.52
#